data_a6fdb7b23b0e4fc7aa092502314a1988
#
_entry.id   a6fdb7b23b0e4fc7aa092502314a1988
#
_cell.length_a   1.000
_cell.length_b   1.000
_cell.length_c   1.000
_cell.angle_alpha   90.00
_cell.angle_beta   90.00
_cell.angle_gamma   90.00
#
_symmetry.space_group_name_H-M   'P 1'
#
loop_
_entity.id
_entity.type
_entity.pdbx_description
1 polymer ?
#
loop_
_entity_poly.entity_id
_entity_poly.type
_entity_poly.pdbx_seq_one_letter_code
_entity_poly.pdbx_strand_id
1 'polypeptide(L)'
;MRTPRLVTAVLTAVPLIVAIPAATAGATAAAADSAPVAAAPQIPPPVHHGTLRIAGRPRDGALVTASGVAWHAPRLPRGMKLLSFEVAYTWQSCAPSGRRCTTAAGSTATPFAARQFRAGHADTGRRLRVTETAAEVVQTKARNFTFKVLRRSVSRLASVPVRAYRRHQRPVSYFRNGTPERHTASAEEYFGVSSPHYNSADGQPSQRYRVDQGAWRPMPANHVFYTGKLAVGPHQVSVRTANRAGSTQIQFGWRVVPLPAPLACQPRAGQPCWYPPHLAANHKPMRWDWQIGLTTPLKRTGKRAVDMYDIDGFLTTRAEVAAIQTRWPASTLAHPKTICYLDLAWEDYRPDASPPGRGGLFPAATLGNVYFGYPEERWVDFRQLDALKPMLRERIGMCARKGFSAVELDDIDSFDPPSTTGFRLTPGDAQNYLAYAFNLIHADGMTGLWKNSPLLSWWGRKYSDGAVLEECYTYHQCTAAQLRGSSQYGITCTGLSGATPCGWDDFTTDKTAAQPNGKWVGDAEYGDDHFVCNPGQTGAKCKGQHSYAAFCRALYDPPLGFAAVKFDVDLDGRVFYPCPRGA
;
A
#
# COMPACT_ATOMS: atom_id res chain seq x y z
N MET A 1 -25.93 5.91 -39.69
CA MET A 1 -25.09 6.23 -38.53
C MET A 1 -25.47 5.26 -37.43
N ARG A 2 -24.62 4.28 -37.16
CA ARG A 2 -24.87 3.21 -36.14
C ARG A 2 -24.00 3.51 -34.93
N THR A 3 -24.63 3.72 -33.77
CA THR A 3 -23.99 3.87 -32.45
C THR A 3 -23.42 2.54 -31.98
N PRO A 4 -22.18 2.50 -31.45
CA PRO A 4 -21.67 1.29 -30.83
C PRO A 4 -22.18 1.15 -29.38
N ARG A 5 -22.67 -0.04 -29.07
CA ARG A 5 -23.07 -0.45 -27.72
C ARG A 5 -21.84 -0.63 -26.85
N LEU A 6 -21.79 0.10 -25.73
CA LEU A 6 -20.87 -0.16 -24.63
C LEU A 6 -21.25 -1.51 -23.97
N VAL A 7 -20.31 -2.45 -24.01
CA VAL A 7 -20.39 -3.68 -23.22
C VAL A 7 -19.74 -3.38 -21.87
N THR A 8 -20.55 -3.27 -20.83
CA THR A 8 -20.10 -3.15 -19.45
C THR A 8 -19.73 -4.55 -18.96
N ALA A 9 -18.43 -4.83 -18.85
CA ALA A 9 -17.94 -6.03 -18.20
C ALA A 9 -18.04 -5.84 -16.69
N VAL A 10 -18.98 -6.56 -16.07
CA VAL A 10 -19.08 -6.69 -14.62
C VAL A 10 -18.07 -7.76 -14.20
N LEU A 11 -16.95 -7.35 -13.63
CA LEU A 11 -16.02 -8.26 -12.95
C LEU A 11 -16.59 -8.57 -11.56
N THR A 12 -17.24 -9.70 -11.45
CA THR A 12 -17.55 -10.34 -10.17
C THR A 12 -16.27 -10.98 -9.64
N ALA A 13 -15.76 -10.46 -8.52
CA ALA A 13 -14.71 -11.10 -7.76
C ALA A 13 -15.22 -12.43 -7.20
N VAL A 14 -14.73 -13.54 -7.76
CA VAL A 14 -14.96 -14.88 -7.24
C VAL A 14 -13.86 -15.15 -6.19
N PRO A 15 -14.19 -15.47 -4.94
CA PRO A 15 -13.20 -15.93 -4.00
C PRO A 15 -12.72 -17.32 -4.44
N LEU A 16 -11.44 -17.44 -4.73
CA LEU A 16 -10.79 -18.71 -5.05
C LEU A 16 -10.76 -19.58 -3.78
N ILE A 17 -11.76 -20.42 -3.60
CA ILE A 17 -11.72 -21.52 -2.64
C ILE A 17 -10.95 -22.64 -3.33
N VAL A 18 -9.68 -22.81 -2.97
CA VAL A 18 -8.91 -23.98 -3.36
C VAL A 18 -9.45 -25.18 -2.59
N ALA A 19 -10.30 -25.97 -3.24
CA ALA A 19 -10.69 -27.28 -2.76
C ALA A 19 -9.57 -28.27 -3.10
N ILE A 20 -8.90 -28.79 -2.09
CA ILE A 20 -7.95 -29.89 -2.23
C ILE A 20 -8.77 -31.17 -2.34
N PRO A 21 -8.66 -31.97 -3.42
CA PRO A 21 -9.36 -33.25 -3.49
C PRO A 21 -8.68 -34.25 -2.54
N ALA A 22 -9.47 -34.89 -1.71
CA ALA A 22 -9.05 -36.06 -0.93
C ALA A 22 -8.79 -37.24 -1.88
N ALA A 23 -7.52 -37.60 -2.06
CA ALA A 23 -7.14 -38.83 -2.73
C ALA A 23 -7.21 -39.99 -1.73
N THR A 24 -8.18 -40.87 -1.92
CA THR A 24 -8.18 -42.21 -1.31
C THR A 24 -7.25 -43.11 -2.13
N ALA A 25 -6.08 -43.39 -1.60
CA ALA A 25 -5.23 -44.47 -2.10
C ALA A 25 -5.02 -45.47 -0.96
N GLY A 26 -5.66 -46.61 -1.07
CA GLY A 26 -5.33 -47.76 -0.26
C GLY A 26 -4.01 -48.38 -0.78
N ALA A 27 -3.02 -48.41 0.10
CA ALA A 27 -1.84 -49.24 -0.07
C ALA A 27 -1.47 -49.80 1.30
N THR A 28 -1.62 -51.09 1.42
CA THR A 28 -1.05 -51.92 2.51
C THR A 28 0.47 -51.82 2.41
N ALA A 29 1.12 -51.19 3.36
CA ALA A 29 2.57 -51.23 3.52
C ALA A 29 2.92 -51.74 4.91
N ALA A 30 3.93 -52.60 4.92
CA ALA A 30 4.48 -53.28 6.07
C ALA A 30 4.94 -52.32 7.17
N ALA A 31 4.71 -52.71 8.42
CA ALA A 31 5.16 -52.00 9.60
C ALA A 31 6.69 -51.94 9.66
N ALA A 32 7.24 -50.76 9.46
CA ALA A 32 8.58 -50.44 9.91
C ALA A 32 8.44 -49.58 11.18
N ASP A 33 9.12 -49.99 12.22
CA ASP A 33 9.23 -49.28 13.49
C ASP A 33 9.70 -47.83 13.27
N SER A 34 8.77 -46.88 13.20
CA SER A 34 9.08 -45.48 13.18
C SER A 34 8.94 -44.92 14.58
N ALA A 35 10.05 -44.42 15.11
CA ALA A 35 10.06 -43.62 16.32
C ALA A 35 8.97 -42.53 16.25
N PRO A 36 8.30 -42.19 17.36
CA PRO A 36 7.23 -41.20 17.34
C PRO A 36 7.79 -39.84 16.88
N VAL A 37 7.31 -39.39 15.73
CA VAL A 37 7.55 -38.01 15.26
C VAL A 37 6.97 -37.07 16.34
N ALA A 38 7.84 -36.32 17.00
CA ALA A 38 7.41 -35.33 17.99
C ALA A 38 6.33 -34.43 17.34
N ALA A 39 5.16 -34.40 17.95
CA ALA A 39 4.05 -33.59 17.48
C ALA A 39 4.53 -32.12 17.33
N ALA A 40 4.30 -31.54 16.16
CA ALA A 40 4.66 -30.15 15.91
C ALA A 40 4.05 -29.28 17.03
N PRO A 41 4.81 -28.33 17.60
CA PRO A 41 4.33 -27.52 18.71
C PRO A 41 3.05 -26.79 18.29
N GLN A 42 1.98 -27.00 19.08
CA GLN A 42 0.71 -26.33 18.82
C GLN A 42 0.84 -24.85 19.17
N ILE A 43 0.49 -23.98 18.24
CA ILE A 43 0.42 -22.53 18.47
C ILE A 43 -0.93 -22.26 19.12
N PRO A 44 -0.97 -21.70 20.34
CA PRO A 44 -2.24 -21.38 20.99
C PRO A 44 -2.90 -20.17 20.29
N PRO A 45 -4.25 -20.15 20.17
CA PRO A 45 -4.96 -19.02 19.60
C PRO A 45 -4.95 -17.80 20.53
N PRO A 46 -5.28 -16.59 20.04
CA PRO A 46 -5.41 -15.39 20.85
C PRO A 46 -6.21 -15.60 22.15
N VAL A 47 -5.79 -14.96 23.22
CA VAL A 47 -6.45 -15.04 24.55
C VAL A 47 -7.19 -13.75 24.83
N HIS A 48 -8.37 -13.84 25.45
CA HIS A 48 -9.11 -12.65 25.85
C HIS A 48 -9.51 -12.69 27.33
N HIS A 49 -9.63 -11.49 27.89
CA HIS A 49 -10.21 -11.25 29.21
C HIS A 49 -11.39 -10.29 29.10
N GLY A 50 -12.36 -10.43 30.00
CA GLY A 50 -13.54 -9.60 30.03
C GLY A 50 -14.69 -10.15 29.18
N THR A 51 -15.77 -9.40 29.16
CA THR A 51 -17.02 -9.77 28.46
C THR A 51 -17.38 -8.70 27.44
N LEU A 52 -17.61 -9.10 26.19
CA LEU A 52 -18.03 -8.20 25.13
C LEU A 52 -19.39 -7.56 25.45
N ARG A 53 -19.47 -6.26 25.35
CA ARG A 53 -20.66 -5.45 25.61
C ARG A 53 -20.97 -4.56 24.42
N ILE A 54 -22.25 -4.27 24.20
CA ILE A 54 -22.71 -3.24 23.29
C ILE A 54 -23.16 -2.06 24.14
N ALA A 55 -22.38 -0.99 24.11
CA ALA A 55 -22.70 0.28 24.77
C ALA A 55 -23.51 1.17 23.82
N GLY A 56 -24.39 1.98 24.36
CA GLY A 56 -25.31 2.83 23.62
C GLY A 56 -26.71 2.21 23.49
N ARG A 57 -27.69 3.04 23.12
CA ARG A 57 -29.08 2.59 22.93
C ARG A 57 -29.31 2.29 21.44
N PRO A 58 -29.62 1.04 21.05
CA PRO A 58 -29.88 0.71 19.66
C PRO A 58 -31.12 1.45 19.15
N ARG A 59 -30.91 2.46 18.33
CA ARG A 59 -31.93 3.21 17.59
C ARG A 59 -31.43 3.40 16.17
N ASP A 60 -32.34 3.51 15.23
CA ASP A 60 -32.00 3.99 13.90
C ASP A 60 -31.29 5.35 14.03
N GLY A 61 -30.13 5.48 13.44
CA GLY A 61 -29.28 6.65 13.56
C GLY A 61 -28.33 6.71 14.75
N ALA A 62 -28.48 5.84 15.75
CA ALA A 62 -27.64 5.88 16.92
C ALA A 62 -26.31 5.14 16.73
N LEU A 63 -25.26 5.71 17.30
CA LEU A 63 -23.97 5.05 17.40
C LEU A 63 -24.00 4.07 18.59
N VAL A 64 -23.62 2.83 18.34
CA VAL A 64 -23.37 1.82 19.36
C VAL A 64 -21.90 1.42 19.31
N THR A 65 -21.33 1.03 20.46
CA THR A 65 -19.90 0.76 20.59
C THR A 65 -19.69 -0.62 21.21
N ALA A 66 -18.82 -1.42 20.61
CA ALA A 66 -18.33 -2.66 21.22
C ALA A 66 -17.26 -2.33 22.27
N SER A 67 -17.33 -2.96 23.44
CA SER A 67 -16.38 -2.72 24.53
C SER A 67 -16.31 -3.91 25.50
N GLY A 68 -15.33 -3.89 26.38
CA GLY A 68 -15.23 -4.80 27.52
C GLY A 68 -14.41 -6.05 27.31
N VAL A 69 -13.78 -6.24 26.14
CA VAL A 69 -12.82 -7.32 25.91
C VAL A 69 -11.42 -6.74 25.75
N ALA A 70 -10.47 -7.35 26.41
CA ALA A 70 -9.05 -7.12 26.20
C ALA A 70 -8.43 -8.39 25.60
N TRP A 71 -7.76 -8.25 24.48
CA TRP A 71 -7.11 -9.33 23.78
C TRP A 71 -5.60 -9.30 23.98
N HIS A 72 -5.00 -10.47 24.04
CA HIS A 72 -3.55 -10.63 24.16
C HIS A 72 -3.08 -11.76 23.25
N ALA A 73 -1.93 -11.56 22.62
CA ALA A 73 -1.23 -12.64 21.96
C ALA A 73 -0.71 -13.62 23.01
N PRO A 74 -0.86 -14.93 22.82
CA PRO A 74 -0.32 -15.91 23.73
C PRO A 74 1.21 -15.95 23.64
N ARG A 75 1.86 -16.55 24.65
CA ARG A 75 3.30 -16.82 24.57
C ARG A 75 3.57 -17.87 23.50
N LEU A 76 4.35 -17.50 22.50
CA LEU A 76 4.67 -18.38 21.38
C LEU A 76 5.75 -19.41 21.76
N PRO A 77 5.74 -20.61 21.16
CA PRO A 77 6.82 -21.56 21.25
C PRO A 77 8.15 -20.98 20.79
N ARG A 78 9.25 -21.54 21.30
CA ARG A 78 10.62 -21.10 20.96
C ARG A 78 10.86 -21.20 19.46
N GLY A 79 11.39 -20.16 18.84
CA GLY A 79 11.68 -20.11 17.41
C GLY A 79 10.51 -19.66 16.51
N MET A 80 9.37 -19.29 17.10
CA MET A 80 8.25 -18.69 16.39
C MET A 80 8.19 -17.18 16.68
N LYS A 81 7.79 -16.40 15.70
CA LYS A 81 7.66 -14.94 15.78
C LYS A 81 6.21 -14.53 15.52
N LEU A 82 5.65 -13.70 16.41
CA LEU A 82 4.40 -13.00 16.13
C LEU A 82 4.70 -11.89 15.12
N LEU A 83 4.01 -11.90 14.00
CA LEU A 83 4.14 -10.89 12.97
C LEU A 83 3.06 -9.81 13.11
N SER A 84 1.81 -10.22 13.30
CA SER A 84 0.74 -9.26 13.57
C SER A 84 -0.26 -9.79 14.58
N PHE A 85 -0.92 -8.84 15.27
CA PHE A 85 -2.02 -9.12 16.17
C PHE A 85 -3.12 -8.10 15.96
N GLU A 86 -4.23 -8.53 15.38
CA GLU A 86 -5.31 -7.67 14.98
C GLU A 86 -6.62 -8.00 15.68
N VAL A 87 -7.42 -6.97 15.95
CA VAL A 87 -8.77 -7.12 16.45
C VAL A 87 -9.75 -6.49 15.46
N ALA A 88 -10.59 -7.31 14.86
CA ALA A 88 -11.61 -6.88 13.92
C ALA A 88 -13.01 -7.04 14.52
N TYR A 89 -13.93 -6.20 14.07
CA TYR A 89 -15.32 -6.21 14.50
C TYR A 89 -16.24 -6.49 13.31
N THR A 90 -17.20 -7.37 13.49
CA THR A 90 -18.26 -7.61 12.50
C THR A 90 -19.61 -7.35 13.15
N TRP A 91 -20.37 -6.45 12.55
CA TRP A 91 -21.73 -6.17 12.99
C TRP A 91 -22.75 -6.88 12.11
N GLN A 92 -23.70 -7.50 12.74
CA GLN A 92 -24.79 -8.23 12.10
C GLN A 92 -26.14 -7.72 12.61
N SER A 93 -27.12 -7.76 11.72
CA SER A 93 -28.51 -7.49 12.01
C SER A 93 -29.27 -8.81 12.06
N CYS A 94 -29.79 -9.15 13.23
CA CYS A 94 -30.41 -10.44 13.52
C CYS A 94 -31.93 -10.30 13.70
N ALA A 95 -32.72 -11.33 13.41
CA ALA A 95 -34.12 -11.36 13.79
C ALA A 95 -34.33 -11.10 15.29
N PRO A 96 -35.51 -10.70 15.77
CA PRO A 96 -35.77 -10.42 17.18
C PRO A 96 -35.42 -11.58 18.11
N SER A 97 -35.53 -12.83 17.64
CA SER A 97 -35.10 -14.05 18.33
C SER A 97 -33.58 -14.16 18.51
N GLY A 98 -32.77 -13.30 17.86
CA GLY A 98 -31.31 -13.40 17.81
C GLY A 98 -30.78 -14.43 16.80
N ARG A 99 -31.65 -15.04 16.01
CA ARG A 99 -31.29 -15.96 14.92
C ARG A 99 -31.41 -15.26 13.55
N ARG A 100 -31.03 -15.94 12.45
CA ARG A 100 -31.08 -15.39 11.08
C ARG A 100 -30.42 -14.01 11.00
N CYS A 101 -29.13 -13.98 11.22
CA CYS A 101 -28.32 -12.78 11.16
C CYS A 101 -27.78 -12.57 9.74
N THR A 102 -27.84 -11.34 9.27
CA THR A 102 -27.18 -10.88 8.04
C THR A 102 -26.16 -9.80 8.41
N THR A 103 -25.15 -9.60 7.58
CA THR A 103 -24.22 -8.48 7.78
C THR A 103 -25.01 -7.17 7.81
N ALA A 104 -24.80 -6.35 8.83
CA ALA A 104 -25.48 -5.07 8.96
C ALA A 104 -25.00 -4.09 7.88
N ALA A 105 -25.91 -3.35 7.27
CA ALA A 105 -25.58 -2.39 6.23
C ALA A 105 -24.62 -1.31 6.78
N GLY A 106 -23.48 -1.12 6.15
CA GLY A 106 -22.41 -0.23 6.63
C GLY A 106 -21.39 -0.88 7.55
N SER A 107 -21.51 -2.21 7.79
CA SER A 107 -20.53 -3.02 8.54
C SER A 107 -19.35 -3.48 7.68
N THR A 108 -19.21 -3.01 6.44
CA THR A 108 -18.03 -3.31 5.61
C THR A 108 -16.83 -2.59 6.19
N ALA A 109 -16.04 -3.35 6.84
CA ALA A 109 -15.02 -2.95 7.77
C ALA A 109 -13.78 -2.41 7.06
N THR A 110 -13.39 -1.23 7.43
CA THR A 110 -11.99 -1.00 7.71
C THR A 110 -11.72 -1.55 9.12
N PRO A 111 -10.63 -2.29 9.38
CA PRO A 111 -10.40 -2.98 10.64
C PRO A 111 -10.47 -2.11 11.89
N PHE A 112 -10.16 -0.82 11.79
CA PHE A 112 -10.17 0.13 12.91
C PHE A 112 -11.50 0.86 13.16
N ALA A 113 -12.39 0.96 12.16
CA ALA A 113 -13.65 1.69 12.28
C ALA A 113 -14.79 0.86 12.90
N ALA A 114 -14.62 -0.44 12.98
CA ALA A 114 -15.72 -1.35 13.26
C ALA A 114 -16.06 -1.53 14.75
N ARG A 115 -15.27 -0.98 15.69
CA ARG A 115 -15.62 -0.95 17.11
C ARG A 115 -16.91 -0.16 17.35
N GLN A 116 -17.17 0.82 16.52
CA GLN A 116 -18.40 1.60 16.55
C GLN A 116 -19.25 1.27 15.32
N PHE A 117 -20.53 1.12 15.53
CA PHE A 117 -21.50 0.87 14.47
C PHE A 117 -22.67 1.82 14.60
N ARG A 118 -23.07 2.40 13.51
CA ARG A 118 -24.27 3.23 13.45
C ARG A 118 -25.42 2.43 12.86
N ALA A 119 -26.39 2.09 13.69
CA ALA A 119 -27.58 1.35 13.27
C ALA A 119 -28.32 2.11 12.18
N GLY A 120 -28.68 1.42 11.10
CA GLY A 120 -29.44 1.97 9.98
C GLY A 120 -30.91 1.61 10.04
N HIS A 121 -31.69 2.17 9.10
CA HIS A 121 -33.12 1.87 9.00
C HIS A 121 -33.40 0.38 8.77
N ALA A 122 -32.58 -0.30 7.96
CA ALA A 122 -32.68 -1.74 7.69
C ALA A 122 -32.55 -2.62 8.96
N ASP A 123 -31.97 -2.07 10.03
CA ASP A 123 -31.81 -2.76 11.31
C ASP A 123 -33.01 -2.58 12.24
N THR A 124 -33.97 -1.70 11.91
CA THR A 124 -35.11 -1.41 12.77
C THR A 124 -35.97 -2.66 13.01
N GLY A 125 -36.30 -2.88 14.27
CA GLY A 125 -37.01 -4.09 14.72
C GLY A 125 -36.10 -5.32 14.85
N ARG A 126 -34.85 -5.25 14.43
CA ARG A 126 -33.87 -6.34 14.52
C ARG A 126 -32.91 -6.11 15.69
N ARG A 127 -32.23 -7.16 16.12
CA ARG A 127 -31.21 -7.07 17.19
C ARG A 127 -29.83 -7.05 16.60
N LEU A 128 -29.01 -6.12 17.03
CA LEU A 128 -27.61 -6.05 16.60
C LEU A 128 -26.79 -7.13 17.32
N ARG A 129 -25.93 -7.80 16.55
CA ARG A 129 -24.88 -8.67 17.06
C ARG A 129 -23.54 -8.08 16.63
N VAL A 130 -22.61 -7.95 17.58
CA VAL A 130 -21.23 -7.71 17.28
C VAL A 130 -20.42 -8.97 17.53
N THR A 131 -19.53 -9.29 16.62
CA THR A 131 -18.48 -10.30 16.78
C THR A 131 -17.15 -9.57 16.74
N GLU A 132 -16.38 -9.73 17.79
CA GLU A 132 -15.02 -9.25 17.90
C GLU A 132 -14.10 -10.44 17.68
N THR A 133 -13.22 -10.36 16.70
CA THR A 133 -12.31 -11.43 16.31
C THR A 133 -10.89 -10.91 16.44
N ALA A 134 -10.09 -11.55 17.29
CA ALA A 134 -8.66 -11.38 17.28
C ALA A 134 -8.04 -12.38 16.31
N ALA A 135 -7.15 -11.91 15.49
CA ALA A 135 -6.32 -12.71 14.61
C ALA A 135 -4.86 -12.44 14.92
N GLU A 136 -4.06 -13.49 14.95
CA GLU A 136 -2.61 -13.40 15.03
C GLU A 136 -2.00 -14.09 13.83
N VAL A 137 -0.97 -13.52 13.26
CA VAL A 137 -0.14 -14.11 12.22
C VAL A 137 1.19 -14.48 12.84
N VAL A 138 1.52 -15.78 12.79
CA VAL A 138 2.72 -16.32 13.42
C VAL A 138 3.60 -16.92 12.34
N GLN A 139 4.83 -16.47 12.25
CA GLN A 139 5.86 -17.09 11.43
C GLN A 139 6.36 -18.37 12.12
N THR A 140 6.22 -19.50 11.45
CA THR A 140 6.53 -20.82 12.02
C THR A 140 7.94 -21.33 11.74
N LYS A 141 8.64 -20.76 10.75
CA LYS A 141 10.04 -21.07 10.43
C LYS A 141 10.78 -19.84 9.94
N ALA A 142 12.01 -19.64 10.40
CA ALA A 142 12.85 -18.50 10.07
C ALA A 142 13.35 -18.44 8.61
N ARG A 143 13.14 -19.49 7.82
CA ARG A 143 13.71 -19.61 6.46
C ARG A 143 12.70 -19.92 5.35
N ASN A 144 11.44 -20.14 5.69
CA ASN A 144 10.36 -20.26 4.70
C ASN A 144 9.25 -19.38 5.23
N PHE A 145 8.71 -18.51 4.39
CA PHE A 145 7.53 -17.67 4.70
C PHE A 145 6.30 -18.54 4.93
N THR A 146 6.34 -19.40 5.96
CA THR A 146 5.22 -20.24 6.34
C THR A 146 4.51 -19.54 7.49
N PHE A 147 3.41 -18.90 7.18
CA PHE A 147 2.57 -18.21 8.14
C PHE A 147 1.44 -19.10 8.62
N LYS A 148 1.09 -18.98 9.89
CA LYS A 148 -0.13 -19.57 10.42
C LYS A 148 -1.00 -18.46 10.99
N VAL A 149 -2.20 -18.33 10.45
CA VAL A 149 -3.20 -17.38 10.94
C VAL A 149 -4.07 -18.09 11.97
N LEU A 150 -4.04 -17.62 13.21
CA LEU A 150 -4.85 -18.13 14.30
C LEU A 150 -5.90 -17.10 14.65
N ARG A 151 -7.15 -17.53 14.83
CA ARG A 151 -8.26 -16.64 15.11
C ARG A 151 -9.08 -17.12 16.30
N ARG A 152 -9.54 -16.17 17.08
CA ARG A 152 -10.52 -16.42 18.14
C ARG A 152 -11.56 -15.31 18.13
N SER A 153 -12.83 -15.68 18.31
CA SER A 153 -13.92 -14.71 18.24
C SER A 153 -14.79 -14.79 19.49
N VAL A 154 -15.30 -13.64 19.90
CA VAL A 154 -16.37 -13.51 20.89
C VAL A 154 -17.52 -12.73 20.30
N SER A 155 -18.75 -13.10 20.63
CA SER A 155 -19.94 -12.44 20.08
C SER A 155 -20.86 -11.94 21.17
N ARG A 156 -21.54 -10.82 20.93
CA ARG A 156 -22.58 -10.29 21.82
C ARG A 156 -23.78 -9.85 21.01
N LEU A 157 -24.95 -10.27 21.45
CA LEU A 157 -26.25 -9.82 20.91
C LEU A 157 -26.79 -8.68 21.79
N ALA A 158 -27.29 -7.61 21.16
CA ALA A 158 -27.95 -6.53 21.88
C ALA A 158 -29.20 -7.06 22.62
N SER A 159 -29.43 -6.57 23.82
CA SER A 159 -30.57 -6.99 24.66
C SER A 159 -31.90 -6.59 24.08
N VAL A 160 -31.95 -5.48 23.35
CA VAL A 160 -33.17 -4.91 22.76
C VAL A 160 -33.02 -4.72 21.24
N PRO A 161 -34.16 -4.77 20.49
CA PRO A 161 -34.14 -4.44 19.08
C PRO A 161 -33.79 -2.98 18.82
N VAL A 162 -33.31 -2.70 17.61
CA VAL A 162 -33.14 -1.32 17.12
C VAL A 162 -34.51 -0.65 17.01
N ARG A 163 -34.69 0.44 17.73
CA ARG A 163 -35.95 1.22 17.68
C ARG A 163 -35.99 2.07 16.42
N ALA A 164 -37.17 2.23 15.87
CA ALA A 164 -37.37 3.09 14.72
C ALA A 164 -37.01 4.54 15.01
N TYR A 165 -36.59 5.22 13.97
CA TYR A 165 -36.40 6.66 13.96
C TYR A 165 -37.76 7.38 14.12
N ARG A 166 -37.73 8.60 14.63
CA ARG A 166 -38.97 9.36 14.83
C ARG A 166 -39.66 9.61 13.49
N ARG A 167 -41.03 9.57 13.47
CA ARG A 167 -41.82 9.91 12.29
C ARG A 167 -41.49 11.34 11.82
N HIS A 168 -41.57 11.55 10.52
CA HIS A 168 -41.40 12.85 9.86
C HIS A 168 -40.09 13.57 10.17
N GLN A 169 -38.99 12.83 10.25
CA GLN A 169 -37.68 13.42 10.42
C GLN A 169 -36.94 13.47 9.07
N ARG A 170 -36.39 14.66 8.77
CA ARG A 170 -35.59 14.86 7.57
C ARG A 170 -34.40 13.89 7.56
N PRO A 171 -33.95 13.36 6.41
CA PRO A 171 -32.84 12.44 6.32
C PRO A 171 -31.54 13.13 6.74
N VAL A 172 -30.65 12.39 7.40
CA VAL A 172 -29.32 12.89 7.80
C VAL A 172 -28.26 12.21 6.93
N SER A 173 -27.38 13.03 6.39
CA SER A 173 -26.25 12.57 5.58
C SER A 173 -24.93 12.98 6.21
N TYR A 174 -23.88 12.27 5.85
CA TYR A 174 -22.49 12.63 6.20
C TYR A 174 -21.55 12.14 5.10
N PHE A 175 -20.38 12.77 5.00
CA PHE A 175 -19.29 12.29 4.16
C PHE A 175 -18.66 11.06 4.82
N ARG A 176 -18.45 10.01 4.04
CA ARG A 176 -17.82 8.76 4.46
C ARG A 176 -16.43 8.61 3.82
N ASN A 177 -15.60 7.77 4.40
CA ASN A 177 -14.26 7.46 3.88
C ASN A 177 -13.32 8.68 3.82
N GLY A 178 -13.48 9.60 4.78
CA GLY A 178 -12.68 10.82 4.86
C GLY A 178 -13.09 11.90 3.85
N THR A 179 -12.51 13.06 4.04
CA THR A 179 -12.55 14.21 3.13
C THR A 179 -11.12 14.64 2.90
N PRO A 180 -10.79 15.35 1.81
CA PRO A 180 -9.47 15.95 1.67
C PRO A 180 -9.17 16.95 2.81
N GLU A 181 -7.93 17.31 2.96
CA GLU A 181 -7.54 18.39 3.85
C GLU A 181 -8.11 19.73 3.38
N ARG A 182 -8.16 20.70 4.30
CA ARG A 182 -8.66 22.06 3.98
C ARG A 182 -7.81 22.79 2.94
N HIS A 183 -6.55 22.42 2.82
CA HIS A 183 -5.63 22.91 1.80
C HIS A 183 -4.91 21.72 1.20
N THR A 184 -5.08 21.49 -0.07
CA THR A 184 -4.44 20.38 -0.80
C THR A 184 -3.99 20.84 -2.17
N ALA A 185 -2.90 20.29 -2.69
CA ALA A 185 -2.53 20.49 -4.08
C ALA A 185 -3.15 19.43 -5.01
N SER A 186 -3.92 18.46 -4.48
CA SER A 186 -4.77 17.61 -5.30
C SER A 186 -5.84 18.46 -5.98
N ALA A 187 -5.83 18.45 -7.30
CA ALA A 187 -6.80 19.17 -8.11
C ALA A 187 -8.07 18.34 -8.41
N GLU A 188 -8.23 17.20 -7.76
CA GLU A 188 -9.33 16.26 -8.02
C GLU A 188 -9.61 15.41 -6.78
N GLU A 189 -10.87 15.13 -6.50
CA GLU A 189 -11.27 14.45 -5.27
C GLU A 189 -12.43 13.48 -5.46
N TYR A 190 -12.44 12.42 -4.66
CA TYR A 190 -13.60 11.55 -4.48
C TYR A 190 -14.31 11.84 -3.18
N PHE A 191 -15.64 11.98 -3.23
CA PHE A 191 -16.48 12.12 -2.06
C PHE A 191 -17.47 10.96 -1.96
N GLY A 192 -17.40 10.21 -0.87
CA GLY A 192 -18.41 9.23 -0.51
C GLY A 192 -19.45 9.83 0.43
N VAL A 193 -20.72 9.49 0.23
CA VAL A 193 -21.84 10.00 1.04
C VAL A 193 -22.66 8.86 1.60
N SER A 194 -23.05 8.96 2.84
CA SER A 194 -23.97 8.03 3.47
C SER A 194 -25.18 8.75 4.06
N SER A 195 -26.34 8.16 3.89
CA SER A 195 -27.62 8.65 4.48
C SER A 195 -28.39 7.47 5.09
N PRO A 196 -27.85 6.83 6.13
CA PRO A 196 -28.49 5.65 6.70
C PRO A 196 -29.70 5.99 7.60
N HIS A 197 -29.97 7.27 7.86
CA HIS A 197 -30.90 7.74 8.88
C HIS A 197 -32.11 8.42 8.24
N TYR A 198 -33.15 7.63 8.04
CA TYR A 198 -34.47 8.11 7.58
C TYR A 198 -35.56 7.16 8.06
N ASN A 199 -36.80 7.64 8.09
CA ASN A 199 -37.96 6.79 8.35
C ASN A 199 -38.49 6.24 7.01
N SER A 200 -38.68 4.94 6.92
CA SER A 200 -39.24 4.30 5.72
C SER A 200 -40.62 4.84 5.35
N ALA A 201 -41.42 5.26 6.33
CA ALA A 201 -42.73 5.90 6.09
C ALA A 201 -42.58 7.21 5.31
N ASP A 202 -41.44 7.89 5.40
CA ASP A 202 -41.14 9.12 4.66
C ASP A 202 -40.48 8.83 3.29
N GLY A 203 -40.30 7.55 2.94
CA GLY A 203 -39.69 7.09 1.70
C GLY A 203 -38.17 7.10 1.74
N GLN A 204 -37.59 6.34 0.82
CA GLN A 204 -36.14 6.29 0.66
C GLN A 204 -35.61 7.66 0.22
N PRO A 205 -34.50 8.15 0.84
CA PRO A 205 -33.94 9.44 0.48
C PRO A 205 -33.38 9.45 -0.94
N SER A 206 -33.69 10.48 -1.69
CA SER A 206 -32.98 10.84 -2.91
C SER A 206 -31.80 11.76 -2.59
N GLN A 207 -30.71 11.59 -3.29
CA GLN A 207 -29.51 12.40 -3.10
C GLN A 207 -29.09 13.09 -4.40
N ARG A 208 -28.70 14.35 -4.29
CA ARG A 208 -28.08 15.14 -5.36
C ARG A 208 -26.84 15.82 -4.81
N TYR A 209 -25.86 16.00 -5.66
CA TYR A 209 -24.62 16.73 -5.32
C TYR A 209 -24.35 17.84 -6.33
N ARG A 210 -23.55 18.80 -5.93
CA ARG A 210 -22.93 19.78 -6.82
C ARG A 210 -21.53 20.14 -6.32
N VAL A 211 -20.68 20.50 -7.26
CA VAL A 211 -19.36 21.08 -7.01
C VAL A 211 -19.47 22.56 -7.31
N ASP A 212 -19.02 23.38 -6.38
CA ASP A 212 -19.10 24.84 -6.43
C ASP A 212 -20.53 25.35 -6.72
N GLN A 213 -20.67 26.27 -7.65
CA GLN A 213 -21.95 26.80 -8.12
C GLN A 213 -22.53 26.02 -9.32
N GLY A 214 -21.95 24.83 -9.63
CA GLY A 214 -22.43 24.00 -10.72
C GLY A 214 -23.85 23.47 -10.53
N ALA A 215 -24.38 22.85 -11.58
CA ALA A 215 -25.71 22.25 -11.55
C ALA A 215 -25.79 21.07 -10.56
N TRP A 216 -26.96 20.91 -9.93
CA TRP A 216 -27.27 19.77 -9.10
C TRP A 216 -27.35 18.48 -9.95
N ARG A 217 -26.49 17.52 -9.69
CA ARG A 217 -26.43 16.20 -10.35
C ARG A 217 -27.02 15.11 -9.45
N PRO A 218 -27.65 14.06 -10.00
CA PRO A 218 -28.07 12.92 -9.20
C PRO A 218 -26.84 12.21 -8.61
N MET A 219 -26.98 11.70 -7.39
CA MET A 219 -25.93 10.91 -6.76
C MET A 219 -25.77 9.57 -7.49
N PRO A 220 -24.55 9.12 -7.82
CA PRO A 220 -24.31 7.79 -8.36
C PRO A 220 -24.83 6.67 -7.43
N ALA A 221 -25.16 5.51 -7.99
CA ALA A 221 -25.76 4.40 -7.22
C ALA A 221 -24.85 3.89 -6.09
N ASN A 222 -23.53 3.96 -6.24
CA ASN A 222 -22.56 3.61 -5.21
C ASN A 222 -22.36 4.71 -4.15
N HIS A 223 -23.08 5.83 -4.25
CA HIS A 223 -22.99 6.99 -3.38
C HIS A 223 -21.59 7.61 -3.30
N VAL A 224 -20.80 7.51 -4.37
CA VAL A 224 -19.50 8.15 -4.52
C VAL A 224 -19.51 8.99 -5.79
N PHE A 225 -19.04 10.23 -5.70
CA PHE A 225 -18.86 11.08 -6.88
C PHE A 225 -17.45 11.63 -6.94
N TYR A 226 -17.03 11.92 -8.15
CA TYR A 226 -15.75 12.51 -8.50
C TYR A 226 -15.96 13.97 -8.88
N THR A 227 -15.07 14.86 -8.40
CA THR A 227 -15.21 16.30 -8.66
C THR A 227 -14.87 16.70 -10.09
N GLY A 228 -14.06 15.90 -10.79
CA GLY A 228 -13.31 16.34 -11.96
C GLY A 228 -12.11 17.20 -11.57
N LYS A 229 -11.36 17.63 -12.57
CA LYS A 229 -10.22 18.54 -12.35
C LYS A 229 -10.71 19.93 -11.99
N LEU A 230 -10.16 20.47 -10.90
CA LEU A 230 -10.48 21.77 -10.34
C LEU A 230 -9.33 22.76 -10.56
N ALA A 231 -9.64 24.02 -10.66
CA ALA A 231 -8.62 25.07 -10.70
C ALA A 231 -8.01 25.33 -9.31
N VAL A 232 -6.89 26.01 -9.27
CA VAL A 232 -6.34 26.55 -8.02
C VAL A 232 -7.33 27.58 -7.46
N GLY A 233 -7.73 27.42 -6.20
CA GLY A 233 -8.71 28.30 -5.58
C GLY A 233 -9.58 27.60 -4.53
N PRO A 234 -10.56 28.31 -3.98
CA PRO A 234 -11.52 27.76 -3.03
C PRO A 234 -12.58 26.95 -3.78
N HIS A 235 -12.90 25.77 -3.25
CA HIS A 235 -13.94 24.88 -3.77
C HIS A 235 -14.88 24.43 -2.66
N GLN A 236 -16.08 24.02 -3.04
CA GLN A 236 -17.08 23.49 -2.13
C GLN A 236 -17.88 22.37 -2.80
N VAL A 237 -18.05 21.26 -2.11
CA VAL A 237 -19.10 20.30 -2.46
C VAL A 237 -20.31 20.50 -1.57
N SER A 238 -21.50 20.36 -2.17
CA SER A 238 -22.79 20.36 -1.47
C SER A 238 -23.53 19.09 -1.81
N VAL A 239 -24.10 18.42 -0.81
CA VAL A 239 -24.98 17.27 -1.00
C VAL A 239 -26.32 17.54 -0.35
N ARG A 240 -27.39 17.47 -1.15
CA ARG A 240 -28.77 17.59 -0.70
C ARG A 240 -29.41 16.21 -0.67
N THR A 241 -29.96 15.86 0.47
CA THR A 241 -30.68 14.61 0.68
C THR A 241 -32.12 14.92 1.05
N ALA A 242 -33.09 14.31 0.38
CA ALA A 242 -34.49 14.62 0.54
C ALA A 242 -35.37 13.36 0.55
N ASN A 243 -36.40 13.37 1.38
CA ASN A 243 -37.52 12.44 1.39
C ASN A 243 -38.83 13.20 1.64
N ARG A 244 -39.96 12.50 1.90
CA ARG A 244 -41.24 13.15 2.18
C ARG A 244 -41.27 14.05 3.42
N ALA A 245 -40.38 13.79 4.39
CA ALA A 245 -40.24 14.64 5.59
C ALA A 245 -39.48 15.95 5.33
N GLY A 246 -38.90 16.12 4.15
CA GLY A 246 -38.15 17.31 3.77
C GLY A 246 -36.73 17.01 3.34
N SER A 247 -35.88 18.03 3.34
CA SER A 247 -34.49 17.89 2.89
C SER A 247 -33.48 18.44 3.91
N THR A 248 -32.29 17.87 3.87
CA THR A 248 -31.08 18.37 4.54
C THR A 248 -29.98 18.59 3.52
N GLN A 249 -29.01 19.42 3.87
CA GLN A 249 -27.82 19.66 3.06
C GLN A 249 -26.59 19.59 3.95
N ILE A 250 -25.56 18.90 3.44
CA ILE A 250 -24.22 18.93 3.99
C ILE A 250 -23.28 19.58 3.00
N GLN A 251 -22.22 20.20 3.50
CA GLN A 251 -21.24 20.92 2.70
C GLN A 251 -19.83 20.64 3.23
N PHE A 252 -18.87 20.62 2.32
CA PHE A 252 -17.46 20.61 2.66
C PHE A 252 -16.74 21.59 1.73
N GLY A 253 -15.97 22.49 2.32
CA GLY A 253 -15.16 23.48 1.60
C GLY A 253 -13.68 23.23 1.84
N TRP A 254 -12.90 23.34 0.77
CA TRP A 254 -11.45 23.26 0.79
C TRP A 254 -10.84 24.22 -0.23
N ARG A 255 -9.52 24.32 -0.23
CA ARG A 255 -8.77 25.11 -1.20
C ARG A 255 -7.79 24.24 -1.93
N VAL A 256 -7.84 24.24 -3.24
CA VAL A 256 -6.77 23.72 -4.09
C VAL A 256 -5.66 24.76 -4.15
N VAL A 257 -4.45 24.38 -3.75
CA VAL A 257 -3.25 25.22 -3.83
C VAL A 257 -2.37 24.75 -4.99
N PRO A 258 -1.45 25.57 -5.52
CA PRO A 258 -0.51 25.14 -6.52
C PRO A 258 0.32 23.95 -6.01
N LEU A 259 0.53 22.97 -6.87
CA LEU A 259 1.47 21.89 -6.58
C LEU A 259 2.88 22.49 -6.43
N PRO A 260 3.64 22.14 -5.37
CA PRO A 260 4.99 22.65 -5.21
C PRO A 260 5.86 22.27 -6.41
N ALA A 261 6.65 23.21 -6.93
CA ALA A 261 7.62 22.88 -7.96
C ALA A 261 8.70 21.92 -7.43
N PRO A 262 9.31 21.09 -8.29
CA PRO A 262 10.46 20.29 -7.91
C PRO A 262 11.59 21.15 -7.34
N LEU A 263 12.08 20.82 -6.16
CA LEU A 263 13.23 21.45 -5.53
C LEU A 263 14.51 20.72 -6.02
N ALA A 264 15.53 21.46 -6.38
CA ALA A 264 16.85 20.88 -6.59
C ALA A 264 17.45 20.46 -5.25
N CYS A 265 18.21 19.37 -5.24
CA CYS A 265 18.87 18.91 -4.02
C CYS A 265 19.79 20.01 -3.44
N GLN A 266 19.66 20.24 -2.12
CA GLN A 266 20.41 21.25 -1.38
C GLN A 266 21.61 20.60 -0.69
N PRO A 267 22.87 20.90 -1.10
CA PRO A 267 24.04 20.27 -0.52
C PRO A 267 24.11 20.48 0.99
N ARG A 268 24.49 19.44 1.73
CA ARG A 268 24.82 19.54 3.15
C ARG A 268 26.30 19.88 3.33
N ALA A 269 26.65 20.45 4.47
CA ALA A 269 28.04 20.79 4.79
C ALA A 269 28.94 19.54 4.67
N GLY A 270 29.94 19.59 3.81
CA GLY A 270 30.85 18.48 3.53
C GLY A 270 30.28 17.30 2.74
N GLN A 271 29.02 17.38 2.29
CA GLN A 271 28.38 16.32 1.52
C GLN A 271 27.60 16.91 0.35
N PRO A 272 28.20 16.95 -0.85
CA PRO A 272 27.50 17.39 -2.04
C PRO A 272 26.36 16.43 -2.41
N CYS A 273 25.32 16.94 -3.06
CA CYS A 273 24.29 16.10 -3.65
C CYS A 273 24.91 15.13 -4.67
N TRP A 274 24.53 13.88 -4.55
CA TRP A 274 24.96 12.86 -5.48
C TRP A 274 23.77 12.37 -6.30
N TYR A 275 23.83 12.57 -7.59
CA TYR A 275 22.80 12.12 -8.52
C TYR A 275 23.24 10.82 -9.18
N PRO A 276 22.50 9.71 -9.05
CA PRO A 276 22.85 8.46 -9.69
C PRO A 276 22.78 8.59 -11.22
N PRO A 277 23.90 8.50 -11.95
CA PRO A 277 23.89 8.63 -13.39
C PRO A 277 23.33 7.36 -14.04
N HIS A 278 22.64 7.49 -15.17
CA HIS A 278 22.17 6.35 -15.95
C HIS A 278 23.30 5.36 -16.24
N LEU A 279 24.42 5.88 -16.76
CA LEU A 279 25.62 5.08 -17.01
C LEU A 279 26.82 5.65 -16.22
N ALA A 280 27.63 4.77 -15.69
CA ALA A 280 28.90 5.13 -15.10
C ALA A 280 29.91 5.64 -16.14
N ALA A 281 31.08 6.12 -15.71
CA ALA A 281 32.12 6.63 -16.61
C ALA A 281 32.61 5.62 -17.67
N ASN A 282 32.44 4.34 -17.42
CA ASN A 282 32.76 3.25 -18.35
C ASN A 282 31.61 2.89 -19.31
N HIS A 283 30.59 3.73 -19.41
CA HIS A 283 29.39 3.55 -20.27
C HIS A 283 28.57 2.29 -19.97
N LYS A 284 28.64 1.77 -18.74
CA LYS A 284 27.84 0.65 -18.25
C LYS A 284 26.94 1.10 -17.11
N PRO A 285 25.78 0.45 -16.90
CA PRO A 285 24.94 0.72 -15.73
C PRO A 285 25.72 0.56 -14.42
N MET A 286 25.45 1.41 -13.44
CA MET A 286 26.03 1.29 -12.11
C MET A 286 25.48 0.05 -11.43
N ARG A 287 26.36 -0.73 -10.78
CA ARG A 287 25.95 -1.91 -10.02
C ARG A 287 25.39 -1.49 -8.68
N TRP A 288 24.33 -2.12 -8.28
CA TRP A 288 23.68 -1.93 -6.99
C TRP A 288 23.36 -3.26 -6.34
N ASP A 289 23.23 -3.25 -5.03
CA ASP A 289 22.83 -4.38 -4.20
C ASP A 289 21.71 -3.91 -3.27
N TRP A 290 20.66 -4.70 -3.17
CA TRP A 290 19.48 -4.38 -2.38
C TRP A 290 19.40 -5.32 -1.18
N GLN A 291 19.59 -4.78 0.02
CA GLN A 291 19.61 -5.55 1.26
C GLN A 291 18.71 -4.88 2.31
N ILE A 292 17.44 -5.18 2.26
CA ILE A 292 16.40 -4.65 3.17
C ILE A 292 15.82 -5.71 4.11
N GLY A 293 16.28 -6.96 4.00
CA GLY A 293 15.84 -8.07 4.86
C GLY A 293 16.11 -7.81 6.35
N LEU A 294 15.06 -7.97 7.15
CA LEU A 294 14.99 -7.55 8.56
C LEU A 294 15.91 -8.30 9.55
N THR A 295 16.61 -9.35 9.14
CA THR A 295 17.19 -10.30 10.09
C THR A 295 18.70 -10.48 9.99
N THR A 296 19.37 -9.82 9.07
CA THR A 296 20.79 -10.06 8.82
C THR A 296 21.63 -8.79 8.86
N PRO A 297 22.84 -8.85 9.42
CA PRO A 297 23.82 -7.80 9.21
C PRO A 297 24.07 -7.61 7.71
N LEU A 298 24.27 -6.38 7.30
CA LEU A 298 24.67 -6.05 5.93
C LEU A 298 25.82 -6.93 5.49
N LYS A 299 25.65 -7.57 4.35
CA LYS A 299 26.69 -8.40 3.77
C LYS A 299 27.43 -7.61 2.72
N ARG A 300 28.72 -7.56 2.88
CA ARG A 300 29.59 -7.13 1.80
C ARG A 300 29.46 -8.14 0.66
N THR A 301 29.05 -7.70 -0.51
CA THR A 301 28.78 -8.54 -1.68
C THR A 301 30.06 -9.18 -2.21
N GLY A 302 30.59 -10.16 -1.51
CA GLY A 302 31.68 -11.02 -1.92
C GLY A 302 32.85 -10.34 -2.65
N LYS A 303 33.32 -10.96 -3.75
CA LYS A 303 34.37 -10.43 -4.64
C LYS A 303 33.86 -9.40 -5.67
N ARG A 304 32.54 -9.15 -5.73
CA ARG A 304 31.94 -8.26 -6.73
C ARG A 304 31.64 -6.93 -6.08
N ALA A 305 32.47 -5.94 -6.35
CA ALA A 305 32.23 -4.58 -5.91
C ALA A 305 30.96 -4.01 -6.58
N VAL A 306 30.12 -3.35 -5.80
CA VAL A 306 28.94 -2.61 -6.27
C VAL A 306 29.16 -1.11 -6.05
N ASP A 307 28.44 -0.30 -6.79
CA ASP A 307 28.57 1.17 -6.74
C ASP A 307 27.56 1.77 -5.75
N MET A 308 26.49 1.03 -5.44
CA MET A 308 25.43 1.47 -4.54
C MET A 308 24.94 0.31 -3.68
N TYR A 309 24.62 0.61 -2.43
CA TYR A 309 23.90 -0.26 -1.51
C TYR A 309 22.57 0.40 -1.16
N ASP A 310 21.48 -0.26 -1.48
CA ASP A 310 20.14 0.11 -1.06
C ASP A 310 19.78 -0.73 0.15
N ILE A 311 19.59 -0.07 1.28
CA ILE A 311 19.61 -0.72 2.59
C ILE A 311 18.59 -0.08 3.53
N ASP A 312 18.03 -0.89 4.39
CA ASP A 312 16.99 -0.49 5.32
C ASP A 312 17.43 0.71 6.19
N GLY A 313 16.66 1.80 6.11
CA GLY A 313 16.97 3.04 6.79
C GLY A 313 16.91 2.94 8.31
N PHE A 314 16.00 2.13 8.86
CA PHE A 314 15.86 1.96 10.31
C PHE A 314 16.97 1.08 10.90
N LEU A 315 17.25 -0.05 10.26
CA LEU A 315 18.18 -1.05 10.77
C LEU A 315 19.64 -0.67 10.60
N THR A 316 19.97 0.08 9.54
CA THR A 316 21.35 0.48 9.25
C THR A 316 21.80 1.64 10.15
N THR A 317 22.93 1.50 10.79
CA THR A 317 23.50 2.53 11.67
C THR A 317 24.29 3.57 10.88
N ARG A 318 24.47 4.77 11.46
CA ARG A 318 25.36 5.80 10.89
C ARG A 318 26.79 5.30 10.67
N ALA A 319 27.29 4.45 11.56
CA ALA A 319 28.65 3.89 11.46
C ALA A 319 28.79 2.94 10.26
N GLU A 320 27.76 2.14 9.98
CA GLU A 320 27.70 1.26 8.81
C GLU A 320 27.64 2.06 7.51
N VAL A 321 26.77 3.07 7.44
CA VAL A 321 26.70 3.99 6.29
C VAL A 321 28.07 4.61 6.01
N ALA A 322 28.73 5.15 7.04
CA ALA A 322 30.06 5.73 6.92
C ALA A 322 31.12 4.70 6.47
N ALA A 323 31.07 3.47 7.00
CA ALA A 323 31.99 2.41 6.62
C ALA A 323 31.84 2.00 5.14
N ILE A 324 30.61 1.90 4.65
CA ILE A 324 30.33 1.63 3.24
C ILE A 324 30.95 2.73 2.36
N GLN A 325 30.67 3.98 2.69
CA GLN A 325 31.05 5.14 1.88
C GLN A 325 32.55 5.51 1.97
N THR A 326 33.31 4.92 2.88
CA THR A 326 34.73 5.26 3.06
C THR A 326 35.70 4.09 3.02
N ARG A 327 35.23 2.86 3.22
CA ARG A 327 36.08 1.67 3.37
C ARG A 327 35.76 0.53 2.41
N TRP A 328 34.54 0.48 1.89
CA TRP A 328 34.14 -0.60 0.98
C TRP A 328 34.60 -0.26 -0.45
N PRO A 329 34.97 -1.26 -1.26
CA PRO A 329 35.30 -1.02 -2.66
C PRO A 329 34.05 -0.88 -3.49
N ALA A 330 34.05 0.05 -4.42
CA ALA A 330 33.05 0.18 -5.45
C ALA A 330 33.54 -0.39 -6.78
N SER A 331 32.62 -0.52 -7.72
CA SER A 331 32.89 -1.04 -9.06
C SER A 331 33.45 0.03 -10.01
N THR A 332 32.88 1.24 -9.95
CA THR A 332 33.24 2.37 -10.81
C THR A 332 33.54 3.64 -10.03
N LEU A 333 33.14 3.69 -8.77
CA LEU A 333 33.40 4.79 -7.84
C LEU A 333 34.58 4.44 -6.94
N ALA A 334 35.11 5.43 -6.21
CA ALA A 334 36.11 5.16 -5.17
C ALA A 334 35.54 4.31 -4.04
N HIS A 335 34.33 4.65 -3.61
CA HIS A 335 33.55 3.93 -2.61
C HIS A 335 32.07 3.92 -3.00
N PRO A 336 31.29 2.92 -2.54
CA PRO A 336 29.85 2.87 -2.85
C PRO A 336 29.11 4.06 -2.25
N LYS A 337 27.99 4.40 -2.87
CA LYS A 337 26.96 5.26 -2.30
C LYS A 337 25.92 4.42 -1.57
N THR A 338 25.18 5.04 -0.67
CA THR A 338 24.12 4.38 0.08
C THR A 338 22.79 5.02 -0.21
N ILE A 339 21.80 4.18 -0.50
CA ILE A 339 20.40 4.52 -0.67
C ILE A 339 19.68 4.07 0.61
N CYS A 340 18.88 4.93 1.18
CA CYS A 340 18.07 4.66 2.33
C CYS A 340 16.70 4.14 1.88
N TYR A 341 16.44 2.85 2.01
CA TYR A 341 15.11 2.29 1.82
C TYR A 341 14.18 2.78 2.93
N LEU A 342 13.08 3.36 2.55
CA LEU A 342 11.98 3.78 3.42
C LEU A 342 10.66 3.35 2.80
N ASP A 343 9.90 2.55 3.53
CA ASP A 343 8.51 2.30 3.24
C ASP A 343 7.66 3.52 3.70
N LEU A 344 6.70 3.95 2.88
CA LEU A 344 5.72 4.99 3.24
C LEU A 344 4.48 4.42 3.91
N ALA A 345 4.30 3.10 3.88
CA ALA A 345 3.26 2.41 4.63
C ALA A 345 3.55 2.41 6.13
N TRP A 346 2.55 2.06 6.91
CA TRP A 346 2.69 1.79 8.32
C TRP A 346 3.13 0.35 8.53
N GLU A 347 4.26 0.15 9.19
CA GLU A 347 4.83 -1.15 9.51
C GLU A 347 4.86 -1.35 11.03
N ASP A 348 4.17 -2.37 11.56
CA ASP A 348 3.92 -2.54 13.01
C ASP A 348 5.18 -2.71 13.86
N TYR A 349 6.28 -3.15 13.25
CA TYR A 349 7.58 -3.40 13.88
C TYR A 349 8.51 -2.18 13.90
N ARG A 350 8.14 -1.08 13.26
CA ARG A 350 8.95 0.14 13.26
C ARG A 350 8.77 0.95 14.56
N PRO A 351 9.80 1.68 14.99
CA PRO A 351 9.70 2.48 16.22
C PRO A 351 8.60 3.53 16.19
N ASP A 352 8.25 4.04 15.02
CA ASP A 352 7.23 5.07 14.81
C ASP A 352 5.80 4.53 14.62
N ALA A 353 5.63 3.21 14.64
CA ALA A 353 4.32 2.56 14.49
C ALA A 353 3.43 2.66 15.73
N SER A 354 4.00 2.96 16.90
CA SER A 354 3.23 3.12 18.15
C SER A 354 2.16 4.20 18.01
N PRO A 355 1.06 4.16 18.79
CA PRO A 355 0.07 5.23 18.78
C PRO A 355 0.68 6.59 19.07
N PRO A 356 0.16 7.69 18.50
CA PRO A 356 0.57 9.04 18.82
C PRO A 356 0.52 9.29 20.34
N GLY A 357 1.53 9.99 20.86
CA GLY A 357 1.71 10.19 22.32
C GLY A 357 2.51 9.09 23.02
N ARG A 358 2.88 8.01 22.31
CA ARG A 358 3.80 6.97 22.76
C ARG A 358 5.02 6.81 21.82
N GLY A 359 5.37 7.88 21.11
CA GLY A 359 6.44 7.90 20.12
C GLY A 359 6.00 7.59 18.69
N GLY A 360 4.73 7.26 18.47
CA GLY A 360 4.20 6.97 17.15
C GLY A 360 3.89 8.22 16.34
N LEU A 361 4.05 8.11 15.03
CA LEU A 361 3.92 9.22 14.09
C LEU A 361 2.75 9.08 13.11
N PHE A 362 2.05 7.94 13.16
CA PHE A 362 0.89 7.69 12.31
C PHE A 362 -0.43 7.89 13.09
N PRO A 363 -1.21 8.93 12.78
CA PRO A 363 -2.56 9.03 13.31
C PRO A 363 -3.43 7.85 12.85
N ALA A 364 -4.18 7.23 13.74
CA ALA A 364 -5.00 6.06 13.40
C ALA A 364 -6.01 6.33 12.26
N ALA A 365 -6.43 7.57 12.07
CA ALA A 365 -7.33 7.95 10.98
C ALA A 365 -6.66 7.92 9.58
N THR A 366 -5.34 7.88 9.52
CA THR A 366 -4.58 7.80 8.26
C THR A 366 -4.29 6.36 7.83
N LEU A 367 -4.60 5.36 8.67
CA LEU A 367 -4.30 3.97 8.39
C LEU A 367 -5.46 3.28 7.67
N GLY A 368 -5.12 2.60 6.59
CA GLY A 368 -6.03 1.83 5.75
C GLY A 368 -6.04 0.34 6.03
N ASN A 369 -6.36 -0.43 5.00
CA ASN A 369 -6.33 -1.88 5.04
C ASN A 369 -4.91 -2.41 5.18
N VAL A 370 -4.80 -3.65 5.64
CA VAL A 370 -3.54 -4.41 5.62
C VAL A 370 -3.06 -4.56 4.18
N TYR A 371 -1.77 -4.42 3.97
CA TYR A 371 -1.14 -4.65 2.69
C TYR A 371 -1.23 -6.14 2.31
N PHE A 372 -1.62 -6.43 1.08
CA PHE A 372 -1.77 -7.82 0.64
C PHE A 372 -0.40 -8.50 0.56
N GLY A 373 -0.25 -9.60 1.27
CA GLY A 373 1.01 -10.35 1.36
C GLY A 373 1.91 -9.95 2.55
N TYR A 374 1.70 -8.76 3.12
CA TYR A 374 2.48 -8.21 4.23
C TYR A 374 1.54 -7.83 5.39
N PRO A 375 1.16 -8.78 6.23
CA PRO A 375 0.15 -8.58 7.28
C PRO A 375 0.58 -7.58 8.38
N GLU A 376 1.85 -7.29 8.48
CA GLU A 376 2.46 -6.28 9.35
C GLU A 376 2.38 -4.86 8.80
N GLU A 377 1.94 -4.68 7.57
CA GLU A 377 1.93 -3.40 6.88
C GLU A 377 0.51 -2.91 6.58
N ARG A 378 0.34 -1.60 6.50
CA ARG A 378 -0.93 -0.95 6.20
C ARG A 378 -0.74 0.21 5.26
N TRP A 379 -1.66 0.31 4.33
CA TRP A 379 -1.78 1.47 3.47
C TRP A 379 -2.02 2.75 4.26
N VAL A 380 -1.59 3.87 3.68
CA VAL A 380 -1.69 5.19 4.30
C VAL A 380 -2.50 6.14 3.41
N ASP A 381 -3.38 6.92 4.02
CA ASP A 381 -4.24 7.89 3.32
C ASP A 381 -3.46 9.14 2.91
N PHE A 382 -2.97 9.21 1.70
CA PHE A 382 -2.19 10.33 1.15
C PHE A 382 -2.94 11.66 1.12
N ARG A 383 -4.27 11.66 1.25
CA ARG A 383 -5.06 12.90 1.38
C ARG A 383 -4.79 13.64 2.69
N GLN A 384 -4.26 12.94 3.69
CA GLN A 384 -4.00 13.47 5.03
C GLN A 384 -2.53 13.91 5.16
N LEU A 385 -2.04 14.67 4.20
CA LEU A 385 -0.62 15.06 4.13
C LEU A 385 -0.17 15.81 5.39
N ASP A 386 -0.94 16.79 5.88
CA ASP A 386 -0.56 17.57 7.06
C ASP A 386 -0.41 16.70 8.31
N ALA A 387 -1.27 15.69 8.44
CA ALA A 387 -1.21 14.72 9.52
C ALA A 387 0.01 13.77 9.39
N LEU A 388 0.50 13.51 8.18
CA LEU A 388 1.61 12.61 7.87
C LEU A 388 2.98 13.33 7.75
N LYS A 389 3.01 14.66 7.63
CA LYS A 389 4.26 15.43 7.58
C LYS A 389 5.24 15.13 8.73
N PRO A 390 4.81 14.93 10.00
CA PRO A 390 5.74 14.56 11.07
C PRO A 390 6.47 13.25 10.81
N MET A 391 5.76 12.24 10.29
CA MET A 391 6.34 10.94 9.93
C MET A 391 7.35 11.09 8.79
N LEU A 392 6.99 11.77 7.71
CA LEU A 392 7.88 12.00 6.57
C LEU A 392 9.16 12.73 6.99
N ARG A 393 9.03 13.79 7.82
CA ARG A 393 10.20 14.53 8.33
C ARG A 393 11.11 13.67 9.18
N GLU A 394 10.55 12.82 10.05
CA GLU A 394 11.37 11.97 10.90
C GLU A 394 12.05 10.86 10.11
N ARG A 395 11.33 10.13 9.25
CA ARG A 395 11.89 9.05 8.43
C ARG A 395 12.97 9.58 7.47
N ILE A 396 12.67 10.62 6.70
CA ILE A 396 13.62 11.22 5.75
C ILE A 396 14.80 11.88 6.49
N GLY A 397 14.51 12.64 7.55
CA GLY A 397 15.55 13.26 8.38
C GLY A 397 16.45 12.23 9.07
N MET A 398 15.95 11.05 9.40
CA MET A 398 16.76 9.93 9.92
C MET A 398 17.80 9.48 8.89
N CYS A 399 17.42 9.29 7.62
CA CYS A 399 18.35 8.97 6.54
C CYS A 399 19.42 10.04 6.39
N ALA A 400 19.02 11.32 6.41
CA ALA A 400 19.94 12.45 6.34
C ALA A 400 20.94 12.46 7.51
N ARG A 401 20.45 12.26 8.75
CA ARG A 401 21.30 12.21 9.95
C ARG A 401 22.28 11.03 9.95
N LYS A 402 21.89 9.90 9.34
CA LYS A 402 22.75 8.74 9.18
C LYS A 402 23.79 8.91 8.05
N GLY A 403 23.62 9.91 7.17
CA GLY A 403 24.58 10.23 6.10
C GLY A 403 24.33 9.52 4.78
N PHE A 404 23.13 9.01 4.55
CA PHE A 404 22.76 8.42 3.27
C PHE A 404 22.89 9.42 2.11
N SER A 405 23.17 8.92 0.91
CA SER A 405 23.33 9.72 -0.31
C SER A 405 22.00 9.92 -1.05
N ALA A 406 21.12 8.93 -0.98
CA ALA A 406 19.82 8.93 -1.62
C ALA A 406 18.77 8.24 -0.74
N VAL A 407 17.49 8.39 -1.11
CA VAL A 407 16.35 7.72 -0.48
C VAL A 407 15.52 7.04 -1.55
N GLU A 408 15.19 5.78 -1.37
CA GLU A 408 14.11 5.07 -2.05
C GLU A 408 12.84 5.19 -1.20
N LEU A 409 11.74 5.61 -1.80
CA LEU A 409 10.42 5.62 -1.15
C LEU A 409 9.58 4.48 -1.70
N ASP A 410 9.26 3.50 -0.86
CA ASP A 410 8.38 2.39 -1.23
C ASP A 410 6.92 2.67 -0.89
N ASP A 411 6.00 1.82 -1.38
CA ASP A 411 4.55 1.92 -1.22
C ASP A 411 3.94 3.26 -1.66
N ILE A 412 4.48 3.82 -2.75
CA ILE A 412 4.02 5.10 -3.32
C ILE A 412 2.76 4.96 -4.20
N ASP A 413 2.25 3.76 -4.40
CA ASP A 413 1.21 3.42 -5.36
C ASP A 413 -0.18 3.19 -4.73
N SER A 414 -0.40 3.65 -3.49
CA SER A 414 -1.69 3.49 -2.81
C SER A 414 -2.90 4.09 -3.57
N PHE A 415 -2.68 4.83 -4.65
CA PHE A 415 -3.71 5.33 -5.57
C PHE A 415 -3.93 4.42 -6.79
N ASP A 416 -3.08 3.45 -7.06
CA ASP A 416 -3.16 2.57 -8.22
C ASP A 416 -4.34 1.58 -8.11
N PRO A 417 -5.17 1.44 -9.17
CA PRO A 417 -6.22 0.44 -9.18
C PRO A 417 -5.66 -0.95 -9.58
N PRO A 418 -6.25 -2.05 -9.05
CA PRO A 418 -7.31 -2.09 -8.08
C PRO A 418 -6.79 -1.95 -6.64
N SER A 419 -6.68 -0.75 -6.16
CA SER A 419 -6.19 -0.51 -4.82
C SER A 419 -7.11 -1.13 -3.77
N THR A 420 -6.53 -1.88 -2.85
CA THR A 420 -7.21 -2.45 -1.70
C THR A 420 -6.99 -1.63 -0.44
N THR A 421 -6.50 -0.42 -0.58
CA THR A 421 -6.06 0.46 0.52
C THR A 421 -7.13 0.78 1.56
N GLY A 422 -8.42 0.63 1.21
CA GLY A 422 -9.54 1.11 2.04
C GLY A 422 -9.90 2.57 1.78
N PHE A 423 -9.14 3.27 0.93
CA PHE A 423 -9.35 4.66 0.51
C PHE A 423 -9.66 4.72 -0.99
N ARG A 424 -10.29 5.82 -1.41
CA ARG A 424 -10.35 6.19 -2.82
C ARG A 424 -9.45 7.40 -3.02
N LEU A 425 -8.27 7.12 -3.48
CA LEU A 425 -7.27 8.14 -3.78
C LEU A 425 -7.28 8.47 -5.27
N THR A 426 -6.91 9.69 -5.59
CA THR A 426 -6.70 10.15 -6.96
C THR A 426 -5.22 10.22 -7.27
N PRO A 427 -4.82 10.23 -8.55
CA PRO A 427 -3.46 10.60 -8.91
C PRO A 427 -3.01 11.95 -8.34
N GLY A 428 -3.94 12.91 -8.23
CA GLY A 428 -3.67 14.22 -7.61
C GLY A 428 -3.32 14.13 -6.13
N ASP A 429 -3.95 13.23 -5.38
CA ASP A 429 -3.60 12.98 -3.97
C ASP A 429 -2.17 12.47 -3.84
N ALA A 430 -1.79 11.49 -4.67
CA ALA A 430 -0.43 10.98 -4.71
C ALA A 430 0.57 12.05 -5.15
N GLN A 431 0.25 12.85 -6.16
CA GLN A 431 1.09 13.97 -6.59
C GLN A 431 1.32 14.98 -5.45
N ASN A 432 0.28 15.36 -4.71
CA ASN A 432 0.42 16.26 -3.57
C ASN A 432 1.35 15.69 -2.49
N TYR A 433 1.16 14.43 -2.14
CA TYR A 433 1.93 13.76 -1.10
C TYR A 433 3.39 13.55 -1.51
N LEU A 434 3.61 13.01 -2.71
CA LEU A 434 4.94 12.67 -3.21
C LEU A 434 5.76 13.92 -3.58
N ALA A 435 5.13 14.99 -4.10
CA ALA A 435 5.84 16.27 -4.30
C ALA A 435 6.43 16.80 -2.99
N TYR A 436 5.68 16.70 -1.90
CA TYR A 436 6.19 17.08 -0.58
C TYR A 436 7.35 16.16 -0.14
N ALA A 437 7.18 14.84 -0.26
CA ALA A 437 8.19 13.87 0.18
C ALA A 437 9.52 14.01 -0.59
N PHE A 438 9.48 14.09 -1.92
CA PHE A 438 10.69 14.27 -2.73
C PHE A 438 11.36 15.63 -2.50
N ASN A 439 10.57 16.70 -2.38
CA ASN A 439 11.13 18.02 -2.05
C ASN A 439 11.79 18.04 -0.66
N LEU A 440 11.25 17.28 0.30
CA LEU A 440 11.87 17.13 1.61
C LEU A 440 13.20 16.36 1.54
N ILE A 441 13.28 15.28 0.74
CA ILE A 441 14.52 14.56 0.47
C ILE A 441 15.58 15.51 -0.09
N HIS A 442 15.22 16.33 -1.08
CA HIS A 442 16.11 17.31 -1.69
C HIS A 442 16.52 18.42 -0.71
N ALA A 443 15.59 18.91 0.11
CA ALA A 443 15.91 19.90 1.16
C ALA A 443 16.88 19.36 2.20
N ASP A 444 16.82 18.05 2.49
CA ASP A 444 17.70 17.34 3.40
C ASP A 444 19.01 16.87 2.73
N GLY A 445 19.31 17.32 1.50
CA GLY A 445 20.58 17.12 0.80
C GLY A 445 20.83 15.70 0.32
N MET A 446 19.77 14.98 0.03
CA MET A 446 19.78 13.65 -0.59
C MET A 446 19.04 13.69 -1.93
N THR A 447 19.28 12.69 -2.78
CA THR A 447 18.49 12.48 -3.99
C THR A 447 17.40 11.45 -3.75
N GLY A 448 16.32 11.49 -4.55
CA GLY A 448 15.16 10.61 -4.38
C GLY A 448 15.01 9.62 -5.52
N LEU A 449 14.73 8.36 -5.19
CA LEU A 449 14.43 7.31 -6.15
C LEU A 449 12.94 6.98 -6.13
N TRP A 450 12.37 6.92 -7.32
CA TRP A 450 10.97 6.53 -7.53
C TRP A 450 10.84 5.02 -7.51
N LYS A 451 9.88 4.48 -6.75
CA LYS A 451 9.65 3.04 -6.70
C LYS A 451 8.41 2.66 -7.51
N ASN A 452 8.52 1.66 -8.39
CA ASN A 452 7.39 1.10 -9.13
C ASN A 452 6.38 2.17 -9.61
N SER A 453 5.07 1.92 -9.54
CA SER A 453 4.00 2.90 -9.81
C SER A 453 4.10 3.57 -11.20
N PRO A 454 3.96 2.79 -12.29
CA PRO A 454 4.15 3.29 -13.65
C PRO A 454 3.13 4.36 -14.07
N LEU A 455 1.94 4.38 -13.47
CA LEU A 455 0.87 5.34 -13.82
C LEU A 455 1.26 6.79 -13.60
N LEU A 456 2.17 7.07 -12.66
CA LEU A 456 2.68 8.41 -12.38
C LEU A 456 4.16 8.60 -12.71
N SER A 457 4.84 7.63 -13.28
CA SER A 457 6.27 7.71 -13.62
C SER A 457 6.62 8.94 -14.45
N TRP A 458 5.77 9.29 -15.45
CA TRP A 458 5.92 10.47 -16.30
C TRP A 458 5.94 11.79 -15.53
N TRP A 459 5.22 11.84 -14.42
CA TRP A 459 5.20 12.99 -13.52
C TRP A 459 6.33 12.88 -12.49
N GLY A 460 6.48 11.70 -11.89
CA GLY A 460 7.44 11.40 -10.84
C GLY A 460 8.88 11.69 -11.22
N ARG A 461 9.26 11.43 -12.48
CA ARG A 461 10.61 11.72 -13.00
C ARG A 461 11.02 13.19 -12.89
N LYS A 462 10.07 14.12 -12.73
CA LYS A 462 10.37 15.54 -12.48
C LYS A 462 10.83 15.82 -11.07
N TYR A 463 10.45 14.98 -10.11
CA TYR A 463 10.75 15.12 -8.70
C TYR A 463 11.83 14.14 -8.23
N SER A 464 12.00 13.01 -8.92
CA SER A 464 12.97 11.97 -8.57
C SER A 464 14.19 12.01 -9.47
N ASP A 465 15.29 11.41 -8.98
CA ASP A 465 16.60 11.41 -9.63
C ASP A 465 16.99 10.05 -10.20
N GLY A 466 16.13 9.07 -10.05
CA GLY A 466 16.25 7.72 -10.57
C GLY A 466 15.02 6.91 -10.21
N ALA A 467 15.05 5.61 -10.53
CA ALA A 467 13.97 4.69 -10.21
C ALA A 467 14.49 3.31 -9.78
N VAL A 468 13.71 2.65 -8.93
CA VAL A 468 13.85 1.24 -8.54
C VAL A 468 12.60 0.50 -8.96
N LEU A 469 12.78 -0.61 -9.64
CA LEU A 469 11.71 -1.44 -10.19
C LEU A 469 11.80 -2.85 -9.63
N GLU A 470 10.66 -3.48 -9.48
CA GLU A 470 10.53 -4.89 -9.18
C GLU A 470 9.84 -5.59 -10.33
N GLU A 471 10.48 -6.66 -10.82
CA GLU A 471 9.94 -7.61 -11.78
C GLU A 471 9.37 -6.97 -13.06
N CYS A 472 9.96 -5.81 -13.48
CA CYS A 472 9.47 -5.15 -14.68
C CYS A 472 9.64 -6.02 -15.93
N TYR A 473 10.64 -6.89 -15.97
CA TYR A 473 10.86 -7.83 -17.04
C TYR A 473 9.83 -8.97 -17.00
N THR A 474 9.62 -9.56 -15.83
CA THR A 474 8.64 -10.64 -15.60
C THR A 474 7.23 -10.18 -16.02
N TYR A 475 6.84 -8.97 -15.65
CA TYR A 475 5.49 -8.44 -15.92
C TYR A 475 5.37 -7.63 -17.22
N HIS A 476 6.44 -7.54 -18.03
CA HIS A 476 6.46 -6.75 -19.27
C HIS A 476 6.06 -5.28 -19.05
N GLN A 477 6.67 -4.63 -18.07
CA GLN A 477 6.37 -3.27 -17.64
C GLN A 477 7.58 -2.32 -17.68
N CYS A 478 8.69 -2.72 -18.31
CA CYS A 478 9.92 -1.93 -18.31
C CYS A 478 9.89 -0.73 -19.26
N THR A 479 9.10 -0.75 -20.30
CA THR A 479 9.09 0.31 -21.32
C THR A 479 7.70 0.91 -21.55
N ALA A 480 7.68 2.14 -22.04
CA ALA A 480 6.44 2.79 -22.45
C ALA A 480 5.63 1.96 -23.46
N ALA A 481 6.30 1.26 -24.36
CA ALA A 481 5.66 0.40 -25.35
C ALA A 481 4.96 -0.80 -24.67
N GLN A 482 5.64 -1.44 -23.71
CA GLN A 482 5.08 -2.56 -22.94
C GLN A 482 3.89 -2.09 -22.10
N LEU A 483 4.01 -0.99 -21.37
CA LEU A 483 2.95 -0.43 -20.54
C LEU A 483 1.70 -0.02 -21.32
N ARG A 484 1.86 0.46 -22.56
CA ARG A 484 0.72 0.76 -23.45
C ARG A 484 0.04 -0.49 -23.99
N GLY A 485 0.78 -1.58 -24.17
CA GLY A 485 0.28 -2.87 -24.67
C GLY A 485 -0.22 -3.82 -23.58
N SER A 486 0.10 -3.57 -22.31
CA SER A 486 -0.21 -4.47 -21.20
C SER A 486 -1.68 -4.35 -20.81
N SER A 487 -2.45 -5.42 -21.07
CA SER A 487 -3.79 -5.60 -20.48
C SER A 487 -3.78 -6.42 -19.17
N GLN A 488 -2.62 -6.93 -18.80
CA GLN A 488 -2.52 -8.00 -17.79
C GLN A 488 -2.85 -7.53 -16.36
N TYR A 489 -2.69 -6.23 -16.09
CA TYR A 489 -2.98 -5.66 -14.76
C TYR A 489 -3.83 -4.39 -14.80
N GLY A 490 -4.47 -4.08 -15.93
CA GLY A 490 -5.25 -2.84 -16.07
C GLY A 490 -4.42 -1.55 -16.00
N ILE A 491 -3.09 -1.68 -15.90
CA ILE A 491 -2.15 -0.57 -15.92
C ILE A 491 -1.96 -0.20 -17.37
N THR A 492 -2.80 0.69 -17.85
CA THR A 492 -2.66 1.26 -19.18
C THR A 492 -2.40 2.75 -19.04
N CYS A 493 -1.38 3.23 -19.74
CA CYS A 493 -1.16 4.68 -19.91
C CYS A 493 -2.26 5.34 -20.76
N THR A 494 -3.35 4.67 -21.03
CA THR A 494 -4.44 5.09 -21.94
C THR A 494 -5.33 6.21 -21.39
N GLY A 495 -5.24 6.54 -20.10
CA GLY A 495 -5.88 7.73 -19.54
C GLY A 495 -5.08 9.01 -19.72
N LEU A 496 -3.82 8.90 -20.12
CA LEU A 496 -2.95 10.00 -20.45
C LEU A 496 -3.10 10.29 -21.95
N SER A 497 -3.07 11.58 -22.34
CA SER A 497 -3.05 11.92 -23.76
C SER A 497 -1.97 11.10 -24.46
N GLY A 498 -2.21 10.59 -25.65
CA GLY A 498 -1.34 9.61 -26.34
C GLY A 498 0.13 10.03 -26.56
N ALA A 499 0.50 11.27 -26.20
CA ALA A 499 1.84 11.81 -26.20
C ALA A 499 2.52 11.83 -24.82
N THR A 500 1.82 11.42 -23.73
CA THR A 500 2.42 11.46 -22.39
C THR A 500 3.36 10.25 -22.25
N PRO A 501 4.68 10.47 -22.01
CA PRO A 501 5.61 9.40 -21.73
C PRO A 501 5.15 8.67 -20.45
N CYS A 502 5.17 7.35 -20.47
CA CYS A 502 4.88 6.56 -19.29
C CYS A 502 5.66 5.25 -19.37
N GLY A 503 6.90 5.31 -19.02
CA GLY A 503 7.78 4.15 -19.05
C GLY A 503 9.06 4.46 -18.28
N TRP A 504 9.80 3.43 -17.96
CA TRP A 504 11.05 3.56 -17.23
C TRP A 504 12.21 3.92 -18.18
N ASP A 505 12.06 3.60 -19.46
CA ASP A 505 12.92 4.07 -20.53
C ASP A 505 12.92 5.61 -20.67
N ASP A 506 11.85 6.27 -20.24
CA ASP A 506 11.81 7.74 -20.16
C ASP A 506 12.76 8.32 -19.08
N PHE A 507 13.07 7.57 -18.02
CA PHE A 507 14.05 7.99 -17.02
C PHE A 507 15.46 7.99 -17.58
N THR A 508 15.85 6.95 -18.30
CA THR A 508 17.20 6.83 -18.86
C THR A 508 17.46 7.86 -19.96
N THR A 509 16.42 8.41 -20.56
CA THR A 509 16.51 9.47 -21.57
C THR A 509 16.25 10.87 -21.00
N ASP A 510 15.81 11.00 -19.74
CA ASP A 510 15.53 12.28 -19.07
C ASP A 510 16.84 12.96 -18.62
N LYS A 511 17.37 13.81 -19.50
CA LYS A 511 18.61 14.54 -19.29
C LYS A 511 18.38 15.83 -18.52
N THR A 512 19.14 16.00 -17.45
CA THR A 512 19.17 17.23 -16.65
C THR A 512 20.59 17.78 -16.58
N ALA A 513 20.76 19.00 -16.09
CA ALA A 513 22.10 19.57 -15.87
C ALA A 513 22.93 18.72 -14.89
N ALA A 514 22.30 18.10 -13.90
CA ALA A 514 22.94 17.22 -12.94
C ALA A 514 23.15 15.79 -13.48
N GLN A 515 22.33 15.35 -14.43
CA GLN A 515 22.35 14.01 -15.03
C GLN A 515 22.32 14.10 -16.57
N PRO A 516 23.43 14.55 -17.20
CA PRO A 516 23.45 14.81 -18.65
C PRO A 516 23.30 13.56 -19.52
N ASN A 517 23.51 12.37 -18.94
CA ASN A 517 23.37 11.07 -19.60
C ASN A 517 22.07 10.34 -19.27
N GLY A 518 21.13 11.01 -18.60
CA GLY A 518 19.89 10.42 -18.13
C GLY A 518 19.97 9.94 -16.68
N LYS A 519 18.83 9.50 -16.13
CA LYS A 519 18.68 9.05 -14.76
C LYS A 519 18.87 7.55 -14.65
N TRP A 520 19.40 7.12 -13.52
CA TRP A 520 19.60 5.72 -13.19
C TRP A 520 18.27 4.98 -13.01
N VAL A 521 18.21 3.74 -13.49
CA VAL A 521 17.11 2.81 -13.26
C VAL A 521 17.69 1.47 -12.81
N GLY A 522 17.30 1.01 -11.63
CA GLY A 522 17.56 -0.33 -11.13
C GLY A 522 16.35 -1.22 -11.33
N ASP A 523 16.56 -2.49 -11.69
CA ASP A 523 15.51 -3.50 -11.77
C ASP A 523 15.91 -4.74 -10.99
N ALA A 524 15.03 -5.16 -10.08
CA ALA A 524 15.15 -6.35 -9.26
C ALA A 524 14.21 -7.43 -9.76
N GLU A 525 14.77 -8.53 -10.28
CA GLU A 525 13.98 -9.72 -10.63
C GLU A 525 14.13 -10.79 -9.56
N TYR A 526 13.04 -11.39 -9.13
CA TYR A 526 13.05 -12.39 -8.08
C TYR A 526 13.16 -13.82 -8.63
N GLY A 527 13.72 -14.71 -7.80
CA GLY A 527 13.90 -16.12 -8.16
C GLY A 527 12.75 -17.03 -7.81
N ASP A 528 11.85 -16.56 -7.01
CA ASP A 528 10.88 -17.40 -6.32
C ASP A 528 9.74 -17.84 -7.23
N ASP A 529 9.37 -17.03 -8.21
CA ASP A 529 8.40 -17.37 -9.25
C ASP A 529 8.98 -18.19 -10.42
N HIS A 530 10.31 -18.33 -10.45
CA HIS A 530 11.06 -19.03 -11.49
C HIS A 530 10.90 -18.46 -12.91
N PHE A 531 10.41 -17.23 -13.07
CA PHE A 531 10.27 -16.64 -14.40
C PHE A 531 11.64 -16.40 -15.04
N VAL A 532 12.58 -15.84 -14.29
CA VAL A 532 13.98 -15.68 -14.71
C VAL A 532 14.85 -16.68 -13.94
N CYS A 533 15.46 -17.61 -14.65
CA CYS A 533 16.35 -18.60 -14.04
C CYS A 533 17.66 -18.02 -13.53
N ASN A 534 18.26 -18.65 -12.53
CA ASN A 534 19.59 -18.27 -12.02
C ASN A 534 20.69 -18.53 -13.08
N PRO A 535 21.81 -17.81 -13.02
CA PRO A 535 22.96 -18.08 -13.89
C PRO A 535 23.38 -19.54 -13.83
N GLY A 536 23.60 -20.15 -15.00
CA GLY A 536 24.01 -21.55 -15.12
C GLY A 536 22.92 -22.57 -14.96
N GLN A 537 21.69 -22.20 -14.60
CA GLN A 537 20.56 -23.12 -14.65
C GLN A 537 20.21 -23.50 -16.09
N THR A 538 20.04 -24.80 -16.32
CA THR A 538 19.69 -25.38 -17.62
C THR A 538 18.41 -26.19 -17.49
N GLY A 539 17.71 -26.35 -18.59
CA GLY A 539 16.44 -27.10 -18.64
C GLY A 539 15.41 -26.41 -19.52
N ALA A 540 14.29 -27.10 -19.78
CA ALA A 540 13.26 -26.53 -20.66
C ALA A 540 12.66 -25.24 -20.14
N LYS A 541 12.54 -25.08 -18.82
CA LYS A 541 12.02 -23.89 -18.15
C LYS A 541 12.96 -22.68 -18.20
N CYS A 542 14.25 -22.88 -18.44
CA CYS A 542 15.27 -21.81 -18.43
C CYS A 542 15.72 -21.40 -19.86
N LYS A 543 14.86 -21.62 -20.86
CA LYS A 543 15.13 -21.25 -22.26
C LYS A 543 14.35 -20.00 -22.68
N GLY A 544 14.79 -19.38 -23.77
CA GLY A 544 14.14 -18.18 -24.31
C GLY A 544 14.17 -17.02 -23.31
N GLN A 545 13.04 -16.35 -23.16
CA GLN A 545 12.88 -15.21 -22.25
C GLN A 545 13.12 -15.56 -20.76
N HIS A 546 13.01 -16.81 -20.36
CA HIS A 546 13.24 -17.24 -18.98
C HIS A 546 14.73 -17.43 -18.65
N SER A 547 15.61 -17.33 -19.63
CA SER A 547 17.05 -17.44 -19.37
C SER A 547 17.61 -16.17 -18.77
N TYR A 548 18.55 -16.31 -17.83
CA TYR A 548 19.28 -15.19 -17.25
C TYR A 548 19.96 -14.30 -18.31
N ALA A 549 20.49 -14.91 -19.35
CA ALA A 549 21.12 -14.20 -20.47
C ALA A 549 20.12 -13.34 -21.27
N ALA A 550 18.89 -13.84 -21.48
CA ALA A 550 17.85 -13.06 -22.16
C ALA A 550 17.38 -11.88 -21.32
N PHE A 551 17.17 -12.08 -20.02
CA PHE A 551 16.88 -11.03 -19.05
C PHE A 551 17.94 -9.93 -19.09
N CYS A 552 19.21 -10.29 -18.93
CA CYS A 552 20.28 -9.31 -18.93
C CYS A 552 20.40 -8.58 -20.27
N ARG A 553 20.24 -9.28 -21.39
CA ARG A 553 20.28 -8.64 -22.73
C ARG A 553 19.15 -7.65 -22.90
N ALA A 554 17.97 -7.96 -22.40
CA ALA A 554 16.80 -7.10 -22.56
C ALA A 554 16.89 -5.80 -21.75
N LEU A 555 17.45 -5.85 -20.54
CA LEU A 555 17.44 -4.72 -19.64
C LEU A 555 18.80 -4.02 -19.50
N TYR A 556 19.87 -4.78 -19.33
CA TYR A 556 21.20 -4.24 -19.04
C TYR A 556 21.90 -3.69 -20.29
N ASP A 557 21.65 -4.30 -21.45
CA ASP A 557 22.23 -3.83 -22.70
C ASP A 557 21.46 -2.64 -23.27
N PRO A 558 22.08 -1.80 -24.12
CA PRO A 558 21.38 -0.77 -24.86
C PRO A 558 20.20 -1.33 -25.67
N PRO A 559 19.05 -0.60 -25.78
CA PRO A 559 18.94 0.84 -25.48
C PRO A 559 18.55 1.16 -24.03
N LEU A 560 18.14 0.19 -23.19
CA LEU A 560 17.62 0.50 -21.86
C LEU A 560 18.72 0.85 -20.86
N GLY A 561 19.74 0.00 -20.75
CA GLY A 561 20.86 0.21 -19.83
C GLY A 561 20.43 0.26 -18.37
N PHE A 562 19.45 -0.57 -17.97
CA PHE A 562 19.02 -0.69 -16.57
C PHE A 562 20.04 -1.45 -15.74
N ALA A 563 20.19 -1.08 -14.50
CA ALA A 563 21.02 -1.82 -13.53
C ALA A 563 20.29 -3.07 -13.04
N ALA A 564 20.12 -4.03 -13.95
CA ALA A 564 19.33 -5.24 -13.75
C ALA A 564 20.08 -6.26 -12.88
N VAL A 565 19.40 -6.75 -11.84
CA VAL A 565 19.93 -7.74 -10.89
C VAL A 565 18.86 -8.76 -10.55
N LYS A 566 19.26 -10.03 -10.45
CA LYS A 566 18.41 -11.06 -9.92
C LYS A 566 18.69 -11.28 -8.43
N PHE A 567 17.67 -11.16 -7.62
CA PHE A 567 17.66 -11.39 -6.18
C PHE A 567 16.78 -12.58 -5.79
N ASP A 568 16.65 -12.84 -4.51
CA ASP A 568 15.52 -13.53 -3.90
C ASP A 568 14.62 -12.52 -3.18
N VAL A 569 13.40 -12.91 -2.85
CA VAL A 569 12.44 -12.05 -2.16
C VAL A 569 12.85 -11.71 -0.72
N ASP A 570 13.75 -12.50 -0.13
CA ASP A 570 14.28 -12.23 1.22
C ASP A 570 15.17 -10.98 1.28
N LEU A 571 15.72 -10.55 0.16
CA LEU A 571 16.62 -9.38 0.01
C LEU A 571 17.67 -9.28 1.13
N ASP A 572 18.19 -10.44 1.53
CA ASP A 572 19.12 -10.60 2.66
C ASP A 572 20.60 -10.68 2.24
N GLY A 573 20.89 -10.40 0.98
CA GLY A 573 22.22 -10.43 0.37
C GLY A 573 22.77 -11.84 0.15
N ARG A 574 21.97 -12.90 0.17
CA ARG A 574 22.40 -14.28 -0.15
C ARG A 574 22.37 -14.56 -1.64
N VAL A 575 21.34 -14.07 -2.31
CA VAL A 575 21.18 -14.18 -3.76
C VAL A 575 21.46 -12.82 -4.36
N PHE A 576 22.50 -12.77 -5.19
CA PHE A 576 22.92 -11.56 -5.88
C PHE A 576 23.56 -11.92 -7.21
N TYR A 577 22.81 -11.79 -8.28
CA TYR A 577 23.28 -12.06 -9.63
C TYR A 577 23.10 -10.80 -10.52
N PRO A 578 24.05 -9.84 -10.45
CA PRO A 578 24.02 -8.67 -11.33
C PRO A 578 24.36 -9.08 -12.74
N CYS A 579 23.70 -8.51 -13.72
CA CYS A 579 23.99 -8.76 -15.12
C CYS A 579 25.47 -8.52 -15.45
N PRO A 580 26.11 -9.43 -16.21
CA PRO A 580 27.52 -9.33 -16.51
C PRO A 580 27.81 -8.13 -17.42
N ARG A 581 28.96 -7.50 -17.23
CA ARG A 581 29.44 -6.44 -18.10
C ARG A 581 29.84 -7.03 -19.45
N GLY A 582 29.03 -6.83 -20.49
CA GLY A 582 29.31 -7.35 -21.84
C GLY A 582 28.70 -8.75 -22.09
N ALA A 583 27.46 -8.97 -21.64
CA ALA A 583 26.68 -10.15 -22.01
C ALA A 583 26.18 -10.07 -23.44
#